data_3bc63b686713589fa3955c2c007ccdac
#
_entry.id   3bc63b686713589fa3955c2c007ccdac
#
_cell.length_a   1.000
_cell.length_b   1.000
_cell.length_c   1.000
_cell.angle_alpha   90.00
_cell.angle_beta   90.00
_cell.angle_gamma   90.00
#
_symmetry.space_group_name_H-M   'P 1'
#
loop_
_entity.id
_entity.type
_entity.pdbx_description
1 polymer ?
#
loop_
_entity_poly.entity_id
_entity_poly.type
_entity_poly.pdbx_seq_one_letter_code
_entity_poly.pdbx_strand_id
1 'polypeptide(L)'
;MGKTHAITTVTALCMTILCGMAQAADAPQQLGKGEGRLDIIAWPGYIERGQSDKNYDWVTQFEKQTGCAVNVKTAATSDEMVSLMAKGGYDLVTASGDASLRLIFGKRVQPINTALIPNWKNIDPRLLNGPWYNVAGKTYGTPYQWGPNLLMYNTKTFPTPPDSWAVVFQQQSLPDGKTNQGRVQAYDGPIYIADAALFLKATQPQLGITEPYQLNEEQYQAALKLLRSQHALIHRYWHDTSVQMSDFKNEGV
;
A
#
# COMPACT_ATOMS: atom_id res chain seq x y z
N MET A 1 -69.34 30.33 39.32
CA MET A 1 -68.22 29.37 39.46
C MET A 1 -67.84 28.94 38.06
N GLY A 2 -66.86 29.62 37.41
CA GLY A 2 -66.40 29.34 36.09
C GLY A 2 -64.98 28.74 36.17
N LYS A 3 -64.79 27.53 35.61
CA LYS A 3 -63.50 26.90 35.53
C LYS A 3 -62.86 27.21 34.14
N THR A 4 -61.81 28.01 34.20
CA THR A 4 -60.96 28.32 33.04
C THR A 4 -59.98 27.14 32.77
N HIS A 5 -60.03 26.52 31.59
CA HIS A 5 -59.08 25.53 31.17
C HIS A 5 -57.96 26.24 30.41
N ALA A 6 -56.74 26.16 30.93
CA ALA A 6 -55.53 26.60 30.24
C ALA A 6 -55.07 25.50 29.27
N ILE A 7 -55.02 25.83 27.97
CA ILE A 7 -54.48 24.96 26.94
C ILE A 7 -52.97 25.29 26.81
N THR A 8 -52.14 24.34 27.20
CA THR A 8 -50.68 24.44 27.07
C THR A 8 -50.28 23.91 25.69
N THR A 9 -49.89 24.79 24.79
CA THR A 9 -49.39 24.44 23.48
C THR A 9 -47.92 24.01 23.58
N VAL A 10 -47.65 22.72 23.37
CA VAL A 10 -46.30 22.19 23.30
C VAL A 10 -45.79 22.38 21.86
N THR A 11 -44.89 23.31 21.66
CA THR A 11 -44.20 23.50 20.38
C THR A 11 -43.06 22.50 20.29
N ALA A 12 -43.21 21.45 19.47
CA ALA A 12 -42.17 20.50 19.16
C ALA A 12 -41.17 21.13 18.19
N LEU A 13 -39.98 21.42 18.68
CA LEU A 13 -38.84 21.90 17.90
C LEU A 13 -38.20 20.70 17.15
N CYS A 14 -38.56 20.50 15.87
CA CYS A 14 -37.88 19.54 15.01
C CYS A 14 -36.44 20.04 14.70
N MET A 15 -35.48 19.49 15.40
CA MET A 15 -34.06 19.66 15.11
C MET A 15 -33.72 18.77 13.90
N THR A 16 -33.73 19.34 12.72
CA THR A 16 -33.19 18.67 11.49
C THR A 16 -31.68 18.56 11.63
N ILE A 17 -31.21 17.38 12.00
CA ILE A 17 -29.78 17.04 11.94
C ILE A 17 -29.44 16.94 10.44
N LEU A 18 -28.84 18.00 9.87
CA LEU A 18 -28.15 17.91 8.59
C LEU A 18 -26.93 17.02 8.81
N CYS A 19 -27.06 15.74 8.52
CA CYS A 19 -25.90 14.89 8.24
C CYS A 19 -25.23 15.45 6.99
N GLY A 20 -24.25 16.33 7.16
CA GLY A 20 -23.36 16.74 6.10
C GLY A 20 -22.62 15.49 5.62
N MET A 21 -23.04 14.92 4.46
CA MET A 21 -22.22 13.97 3.75
C MET A 21 -20.92 14.71 3.39
N ALA A 22 -19.83 14.35 4.05
CA ALA A 22 -18.51 14.81 3.67
C ALA A 22 -18.26 14.29 2.23
N GLN A 23 -18.54 15.12 1.24
CA GLN A 23 -18.17 14.85 -0.14
C GLN A 23 -16.65 14.76 -0.19
N ALA A 24 -16.15 13.70 -0.82
CA ALA A 24 -14.73 13.62 -1.14
C ALA A 24 -14.35 14.87 -1.95
N ALA A 25 -13.31 15.58 -1.51
CA ALA A 25 -12.84 16.77 -2.20
C ALA A 25 -12.59 16.46 -3.68
N ASP A 26 -12.95 17.37 -4.55
CA ASP A 26 -12.60 17.26 -5.96
C ASP A 26 -11.14 17.67 -6.18
N ALA A 27 -10.55 17.14 -7.26
CA ALA A 27 -9.19 17.52 -7.63
C ALA A 27 -9.08 19.04 -7.88
N PRO A 28 -7.99 19.71 -7.46
CA PRO A 28 -7.80 21.13 -7.70
C PRO A 28 -7.80 21.45 -9.20
N GLN A 29 -8.48 22.50 -9.60
CA GLN A 29 -8.58 22.91 -11.01
C GLN A 29 -7.43 23.83 -11.45
N GLN A 30 -6.70 24.39 -10.49
CA GLN A 30 -5.54 25.26 -10.74
C GLN A 30 -4.55 25.15 -9.59
N LEU A 31 -3.29 25.45 -9.87
CA LEU A 31 -2.27 25.53 -8.83
C LEU A 31 -2.48 26.80 -8.01
N GLY A 32 -2.49 26.66 -6.71
CA GLY A 32 -2.48 27.79 -5.78
C GLY A 32 -1.06 28.38 -5.59
N LYS A 33 -0.95 29.36 -4.71
CA LYS A 33 0.35 29.84 -4.24
C LYS A 33 0.96 28.77 -3.35
N GLY A 34 2.17 28.29 -3.71
CA GLY A 34 2.90 27.34 -2.89
C GLY A 34 3.26 27.92 -1.52
N GLU A 35 3.28 27.08 -0.49
CA GLU A 35 3.68 27.46 0.87
C GLU A 35 5.20 27.45 1.07
N GLY A 36 5.96 27.01 0.07
CA GLY A 36 7.43 27.01 0.07
C GLY A 36 8.07 25.80 0.74
N ARG A 37 7.28 24.80 1.12
CA ARG A 37 7.81 23.55 1.67
C ARG A 37 6.96 22.36 1.21
N LEU A 38 7.54 21.14 1.33
CA LEU A 38 6.91 19.88 0.99
C LEU A 38 7.36 18.83 2.00
N ASP A 39 6.42 18.30 2.77
CA ASP A 39 6.67 17.28 3.79
C ASP A 39 6.27 15.91 3.24
N ILE A 40 7.25 15.00 3.06
CA ILE A 40 7.08 13.71 2.40
C ILE A 40 7.35 12.56 3.38
N ILE A 41 6.49 11.54 3.39
CA ILE A 41 6.80 10.23 3.99
C ILE A 41 7.30 9.33 2.87
N ALA A 42 8.47 8.70 3.05
CA ALA A 42 9.05 7.82 2.03
C ALA A 42 9.84 6.66 2.61
N TRP A 43 9.96 5.57 1.84
CA TRP A 43 10.97 4.56 2.14
C TRP A 43 12.38 5.15 2.04
N PRO A 44 13.34 4.61 2.82
CA PRO A 44 14.74 4.96 2.63
C PRO A 44 15.17 4.77 1.16
N GLY A 45 15.89 5.74 0.61
CA GLY A 45 16.36 5.70 -0.77
C GLY A 45 15.35 6.16 -1.84
N TYR A 46 14.10 6.49 -1.46
CA TYR A 46 13.08 6.91 -2.43
C TYR A 46 13.12 8.41 -2.72
N ILE A 47 13.59 9.24 -1.81
CA ILE A 47 13.73 10.68 -1.99
C ILE A 47 15.18 11.05 -1.67
N GLU A 48 16.03 11.04 -2.69
CA GLU A 48 17.48 11.14 -2.52
C GLU A 48 18.00 12.57 -2.73
N ARG A 49 18.89 12.97 -1.80
CA ARG A 49 19.57 14.26 -1.75
C ARG A 49 21.09 14.11 -1.86
N GLY A 50 21.58 13.02 -2.43
CA GLY A 50 23.00 12.72 -2.55
C GLY A 50 23.70 12.39 -1.24
N GLN A 51 22.96 11.98 -0.21
CA GLN A 51 23.55 11.62 1.10
C GLN A 51 24.21 10.25 1.08
N SER A 52 23.56 9.27 0.44
CA SER A 52 24.08 7.92 0.27
C SER A 52 25.06 7.82 -0.91
N ASP A 53 24.74 8.47 -2.02
CA ASP A 53 25.58 8.58 -3.21
C ASP A 53 25.34 9.92 -3.88
N LYS A 54 26.41 10.69 -4.09
CA LYS A 54 26.38 12.04 -4.70
C LYS A 54 25.82 12.04 -6.13
N ASN A 55 25.79 10.91 -6.81
CA ASN A 55 25.21 10.77 -8.14
C ASN A 55 23.68 10.69 -8.12
N TYR A 56 23.08 10.47 -6.93
CA TYR A 56 21.65 10.38 -6.73
C TYR A 56 21.15 11.58 -5.91
N ASP A 57 21.01 12.72 -6.57
CA ASP A 57 20.46 13.94 -5.98
C ASP A 57 19.51 14.61 -6.97
N TRP A 58 18.22 14.39 -6.79
CA TRP A 58 17.18 15.11 -7.55
C TRP A 58 16.43 16.12 -6.70
N VAL A 59 16.58 16.09 -5.39
CA VAL A 59 15.93 17.02 -4.47
C VAL A 59 16.55 18.40 -4.52
N THR A 60 17.89 18.49 -4.47
CA THR A 60 18.58 19.79 -4.44
C THR A 60 18.27 20.62 -5.69
N GLN A 61 18.17 19.97 -6.86
CA GLN A 61 17.83 20.68 -8.09
C GLN A 61 16.38 21.18 -8.07
N PHE A 62 15.45 20.36 -7.58
CA PHE A 62 14.05 20.75 -7.42
C PHE A 62 13.91 21.95 -6.49
N GLU A 63 14.55 21.93 -5.33
CA GLU A 63 14.53 23.05 -4.38
C GLU A 63 15.07 24.35 -4.99
N LYS A 64 16.18 24.28 -5.73
CA LYS A 64 16.78 25.44 -6.41
C LYS A 64 15.86 26.02 -7.49
N GLN A 65 15.14 25.17 -8.23
CA GLN A 65 14.25 25.61 -9.32
C GLN A 65 12.92 26.17 -8.82
N THR A 66 12.41 25.63 -7.72
CA THR A 66 11.05 25.94 -7.24
C THR A 66 11.03 26.85 -6.02
N GLY A 67 12.12 26.93 -5.27
CA GLY A 67 12.16 27.58 -3.95
C GLY A 67 11.40 26.79 -2.87
N CYS A 68 11.00 25.55 -3.14
CA CYS A 68 10.21 24.73 -2.25
C CYS A 68 11.16 23.79 -1.46
N ALA A 69 11.26 23.97 -0.15
CA ALA A 69 12.08 23.11 0.71
C ALA A 69 11.42 21.72 0.86
N VAL A 70 12.20 20.66 0.72
CA VAL A 70 11.72 19.27 0.84
C VAL A 70 12.15 18.66 2.16
N ASN A 71 11.21 18.27 3.00
CA ASN A 71 11.45 17.53 4.23
C ASN A 71 11.01 16.08 4.04
N VAL A 72 11.86 15.14 4.43
CA VAL A 72 11.58 13.71 4.27
C VAL A 72 11.56 13.03 5.63
N LYS A 73 10.42 12.41 5.96
CA LYS A 73 10.28 11.45 7.04
C LYS A 73 10.39 10.05 6.46
N THR A 74 11.46 9.35 6.78
CA THR A 74 11.59 7.94 6.37
C THR A 74 10.71 7.04 7.23
N ALA A 75 10.09 6.04 6.58
CA ALA A 75 9.32 4.98 7.20
C ALA A 75 9.71 3.63 6.57
N ALA A 76 9.85 2.60 7.38
CA ALA A 76 10.32 1.30 6.92
C ALA A 76 9.24 0.49 6.19
N THR A 77 7.97 0.70 6.54
CA THR A 77 6.84 -0.07 6.00
C THR A 77 5.70 0.83 5.53
N SER A 78 4.89 0.32 4.58
CA SER A 78 3.66 0.99 4.17
C SER A 78 2.65 1.14 5.32
N ASP A 79 2.61 0.23 6.28
CA ASP A 79 1.74 0.32 7.46
C ASP A 79 2.12 1.50 8.36
N GLU A 80 3.42 1.71 8.58
CA GLU A 80 3.91 2.90 9.28
C GLU A 80 3.51 4.17 8.52
N MET A 81 3.63 4.19 7.20
CA MET A 81 3.23 5.32 6.35
C MET A 81 1.75 5.64 6.46
N VAL A 82 0.87 4.63 6.42
CA VAL A 82 -0.57 4.80 6.63
C VAL A 82 -0.85 5.40 8.00
N SER A 83 -0.16 4.94 9.03
CA SER A 83 -0.30 5.43 10.41
C SER A 83 0.17 6.88 10.55
N LEU A 84 1.26 7.26 9.89
CA LEU A 84 1.77 8.64 9.88
C LEU A 84 0.82 9.58 9.13
N MET A 85 0.32 9.17 7.94
CA MET A 85 -0.69 9.95 7.20
C MET A 85 -1.97 10.14 7.99
N ALA A 86 -2.36 9.17 8.81
CA ALA A 86 -3.53 9.33 9.69
C ALA A 86 -3.35 10.41 10.76
N LYS A 87 -2.11 10.65 11.21
CA LYS A 87 -1.77 11.72 12.17
C LYS A 87 -1.76 13.10 11.52
N GLY A 88 -1.59 13.17 10.18
CA GLY A 88 -1.51 14.42 9.43
C GLY A 88 -0.14 15.09 9.48
N GLY A 89 -0.03 16.25 8.79
CA GLY A 89 1.21 17.04 8.75
C GLY A 89 2.17 16.61 7.63
N TYR A 90 1.67 15.87 6.64
CA TYR A 90 2.43 15.46 5.47
C TYR A 90 1.62 15.70 4.19
N ASP A 91 2.32 16.10 3.13
CA ASP A 91 1.74 16.42 1.83
C ASP A 91 1.74 15.25 0.88
N LEU A 92 2.82 14.47 0.89
CA LEU A 92 3.00 13.31 0.02
C LEU A 92 3.44 12.07 0.82
N VAL A 93 3.14 10.92 0.25
CA VAL A 93 3.60 9.63 0.76
C VAL A 93 3.93 8.70 -0.41
N THR A 94 5.06 8.00 -0.34
CA THR A 94 5.29 6.83 -1.17
C THR A 94 4.57 5.65 -0.52
N ALA A 95 3.75 4.93 -1.26
CA ALA A 95 2.95 3.86 -0.70
C ALA A 95 2.83 2.69 -1.68
N SER A 96 2.80 1.47 -1.18
CA SER A 96 2.45 0.29 -1.97
C SER A 96 1.00 0.34 -2.44
N GLY A 97 0.63 -0.50 -3.41
CA GLY A 97 -0.71 -0.48 -4.00
C GLY A 97 -1.83 -0.69 -2.98
N ASP A 98 -1.67 -1.65 -2.06
CA ASP A 98 -2.61 -1.91 -0.98
C ASP A 98 -2.73 -0.73 -0.01
N ALA A 99 -1.61 -0.12 0.37
CA ALA A 99 -1.60 1.05 1.25
C ALA A 99 -2.21 2.27 0.57
N SER A 100 -2.00 2.46 -0.73
CA SER A 100 -2.66 3.51 -1.52
C SER A 100 -4.18 3.38 -1.44
N LEU A 101 -4.73 2.18 -1.63
CA LEU A 101 -6.17 1.93 -1.48
C LEU A 101 -6.67 2.23 -0.06
N ARG A 102 -5.94 1.82 0.97
CA ARG A 102 -6.28 2.12 2.37
C ARG A 102 -6.32 3.63 2.65
N LEU A 103 -5.38 4.39 2.10
CA LEU A 103 -5.35 5.85 2.22
C LEU A 103 -6.52 6.51 1.48
N ILE A 104 -6.86 6.02 0.29
CA ILE A 104 -7.99 6.52 -0.51
C ILE A 104 -9.32 6.26 0.22
N PHE A 105 -9.61 5.02 0.60
CA PHE A 105 -10.84 4.65 1.29
C PHE A 105 -10.91 5.26 2.70
N GLY A 106 -9.76 5.42 3.36
CA GLY A 106 -9.64 6.14 4.64
C GLY A 106 -9.74 7.66 4.52
N LYS A 107 -9.90 8.22 3.29
CA LYS A 107 -9.97 9.67 3.03
C LYS A 107 -8.75 10.43 3.59
N ARG A 108 -7.57 9.84 3.49
CA ARG A 108 -6.30 10.43 3.94
C ARG A 108 -5.53 11.08 2.81
N VAL A 109 -5.96 10.88 1.58
CA VAL A 109 -5.45 11.51 0.36
C VAL A 109 -6.61 12.05 -0.45
N GLN A 110 -6.33 13.05 -1.29
CA GLN A 110 -7.30 13.68 -2.19
C GLN A 110 -6.97 13.34 -3.64
N PRO A 111 -7.94 13.45 -4.55
CA PRO A 111 -7.69 13.31 -5.98
C PRO A 111 -6.70 14.36 -6.48
N ILE A 112 -5.91 14.00 -7.48
CA ILE A 112 -5.01 14.89 -8.19
C ILE A 112 -5.57 15.24 -9.58
N ASN A 113 -5.26 16.43 -10.07
CA ASN A 113 -5.56 16.84 -11.45
C ASN A 113 -4.33 16.61 -12.31
N THR A 114 -4.33 15.54 -13.09
CA THR A 114 -3.20 15.14 -13.93
C THR A 114 -2.89 16.14 -15.04
N ALA A 115 -3.86 16.95 -15.45
CA ALA A 115 -3.65 18.03 -16.43
C ALA A 115 -2.74 19.16 -15.90
N LEU A 116 -2.61 19.29 -14.58
CA LEU A 116 -1.70 20.23 -13.93
C LEU A 116 -0.27 19.70 -13.78
N ILE A 117 0.00 18.45 -14.19
CA ILE A 117 1.30 17.80 -14.09
C ILE A 117 1.93 17.72 -15.48
N PRO A 118 2.83 18.63 -15.88
CA PRO A 118 3.36 18.68 -17.24
C PRO A 118 4.05 17.39 -17.69
N ASN A 119 4.70 16.69 -16.74
CA ASN A 119 5.43 15.46 -17.00
C ASN A 119 4.55 14.20 -16.97
N TRP A 120 3.25 14.30 -16.71
CA TRP A 120 2.32 13.17 -16.73
C TRP A 120 2.40 12.36 -18.03
N LYS A 121 2.53 13.07 -19.16
CA LYS A 121 2.67 12.46 -20.50
C LYS A 121 3.94 11.64 -20.72
N ASN A 122 4.93 11.78 -19.84
CA ASN A 122 6.20 11.06 -19.92
C ASN A 122 6.16 9.72 -19.13
N ILE A 123 5.08 9.46 -18.41
CA ILE A 123 4.90 8.21 -17.68
C ILE A 123 4.55 7.10 -18.68
N ASP A 124 5.13 5.92 -18.50
CA ASP A 124 4.82 4.75 -19.33
C ASP A 124 3.31 4.46 -19.30
N PRO A 125 2.64 4.38 -20.46
CA PRO A 125 1.19 4.17 -20.54
C PRO A 125 0.70 2.93 -19.78
N ARG A 126 1.52 1.89 -19.65
CA ARG A 126 1.19 0.68 -18.90
C ARG A 126 0.98 0.93 -17.40
N LEU A 127 1.56 1.99 -16.87
CA LEU A 127 1.46 2.37 -15.46
C LEU A 127 0.33 3.37 -15.18
N LEU A 128 -0.23 4.03 -16.20
CA LEU A 128 -1.19 5.15 -16.00
C LEU A 128 -2.57 4.71 -15.48
N ASN A 129 -2.92 3.43 -15.57
CA ASN A 129 -4.25 2.92 -15.23
C ASN A 129 -4.24 1.93 -14.06
N GLY A 130 -3.27 2.03 -13.16
CA GLY A 130 -3.18 1.15 -11.99
C GLY A 130 -4.43 1.27 -11.11
N PRO A 131 -5.16 0.17 -10.82
CA PRO A 131 -6.39 0.21 -10.03
C PRO A 131 -6.15 0.63 -8.57
N TRP A 132 -4.93 0.54 -8.09
CA TRP A 132 -4.55 0.91 -6.72
C TRP A 132 -4.43 2.42 -6.48
N TYR A 133 -4.48 3.26 -7.51
CA TYR A 133 -4.53 4.72 -7.36
C TYR A 133 -5.56 5.39 -8.28
N ASN A 134 -6.26 4.63 -9.13
CA ASN A 134 -7.42 5.10 -9.90
C ASN A 134 -8.68 4.45 -9.34
N VAL A 135 -9.44 5.21 -8.57
CA VAL A 135 -10.63 4.71 -7.88
C VAL A 135 -11.84 5.57 -8.21
N ALA A 136 -12.94 4.94 -8.60
CA ALA A 136 -14.20 5.62 -8.93
C ALA A 136 -14.02 6.77 -9.95
N GLY A 137 -13.19 6.57 -10.97
CA GLY A 137 -12.93 7.56 -12.02
C GLY A 137 -12.06 8.75 -11.60
N LYS A 138 -11.46 8.71 -10.41
CA LYS A 138 -10.55 9.74 -9.91
C LYS A 138 -9.15 9.17 -9.74
N THR A 139 -8.13 9.95 -10.07
CA THR A 139 -6.71 9.62 -9.88
C THR A 139 -6.23 10.23 -8.56
N TYR A 140 -5.59 9.44 -7.70
CA TYR A 140 -5.15 9.86 -6.37
C TYR A 140 -3.62 9.88 -6.20
N GLY A 141 -2.89 9.40 -7.17
CA GLY A 141 -1.44 9.33 -7.11
C GLY A 141 -0.81 9.22 -8.48
N THR A 142 0.51 9.26 -8.50
CA THR A 142 1.32 9.02 -9.70
C THR A 142 2.19 7.79 -9.47
N PRO A 143 2.33 6.90 -10.47
CA PRO A 143 3.29 5.81 -10.37
C PRO A 143 4.69 6.41 -10.23
N TYR A 144 5.44 5.94 -9.23
CA TYR A 144 6.76 6.45 -8.92
C TYR A 144 7.84 5.41 -9.18
N GLN A 145 7.67 4.22 -8.62
CA GLN A 145 8.51 3.04 -8.85
C GLN A 145 7.63 1.81 -8.95
N TRP A 146 8.15 0.77 -9.57
CA TRP A 146 7.50 -0.53 -9.62
C TRP A 146 8.55 -1.63 -9.55
N GLY A 147 8.15 -2.79 -9.05
CA GLY A 147 8.97 -3.98 -9.01
C GLY A 147 8.09 -5.20 -8.71
N PRO A 148 8.37 -6.35 -9.31
CA PRO A 148 7.68 -7.59 -8.97
C PRO A 148 8.19 -8.13 -7.62
N ASN A 149 7.32 -8.81 -6.88
CA ASN A 149 7.78 -9.73 -5.85
C ASN A 149 8.42 -10.93 -6.53
N LEU A 150 9.61 -11.29 -6.10
CA LEU A 150 10.38 -12.38 -6.68
C LEU A 150 10.54 -13.51 -5.66
N LEU A 151 10.50 -14.74 -6.16
CA LEU A 151 10.88 -15.90 -5.39
C LEU A 151 12.41 -15.97 -5.29
N MET A 152 12.94 -15.81 -4.08
CA MET A 152 14.35 -16.02 -3.80
C MET A 152 14.55 -17.43 -3.21
N TYR A 153 15.57 -18.14 -3.65
CA TYR A 153 15.85 -19.51 -3.23
C TYR A 153 17.34 -19.71 -2.95
N ASN A 154 17.64 -20.67 -2.07
CA ASN A 154 19.01 -21.04 -1.75
C ASN A 154 19.53 -22.07 -2.77
N THR A 155 20.56 -21.72 -3.53
CA THR A 155 21.14 -22.58 -4.57
C THR A 155 21.82 -23.86 -4.02
N LYS A 156 22.13 -23.91 -2.72
CA LYS A 156 22.61 -25.14 -2.08
C LYS A 156 21.46 -26.12 -1.83
N THR A 157 20.24 -25.63 -1.67
CA THR A 157 19.04 -26.45 -1.50
C THR A 157 18.40 -26.78 -2.84
N PHE A 158 18.37 -25.83 -3.75
CA PHE A 158 17.79 -25.94 -5.07
C PHE A 158 18.88 -25.83 -6.15
N PRO A 159 19.48 -26.94 -6.59
CA PRO A 159 20.44 -26.93 -7.71
C PRO A 159 19.81 -26.41 -9.02
N THR A 160 18.50 -26.63 -9.18
CA THR A 160 17.68 -26.08 -10.26
C THR A 160 16.66 -25.12 -9.65
N PRO A 161 16.44 -23.91 -10.24
CA PRO A 161 15.44 -22.98 -9.75
C PRO A 161 14.08 -23.62 -9.60
N PRO A 162 13.35 -23.38 -8.50
CA PRO A 162 11.95 -23.80 -8.39
C PRO A 162 11.11 -23.05 -9.43
N ASP A 163 10.19 -23.74 -10.06
CA ASP A 163 9.32 -23.21 -11.13
C ASP A 163 7.96 -22.72 -10.63
N SER A 164 7.73 -22.84 -9.33
CA SER A 164 6.45 -22.50 -8.72
C SER A 164 6.61 -21.91 -7.31
N TRP A 165 5.73 -20.98 -6.97
CA TRP A 165 5.57 -20.48 -5.61
C TRP A 165 4.98 -21.52 -4.65
N ALA A 166 4.63 -22.72 -5.13
CA ALA A 166 4.24 -23.83 -4.27
C ALA A 166 5.27 -24.13 -3.18
N VAL A 167 6.56 -23.90 -3.45
CA VAL A 167 7.66 -24.10 -2.47
C VAL A 167 7.54 -23.22 -1.22
N VAL A 168 6.81 -22.10 -1.29
CA VAL A 168 6.56 -21.23 -0.14
C VAL A 168 5.15 -21.37 0.43
N PHE A 169 4.16 -21.82 -0.36
CA PHE A 169 2.77 -21.90 0.07
C PHE A 169 2.31 -23.30 0.47
N GLN A 170 3.02 -24.35 0.05
CA GLN A 170 2.61 -25.73 0.27
C GLN A 170 3.74 -26.55 0.90
N GLN A 171 3.40 -27.42 1.82
CA GLN A 171 4.37 -28.35 2.39
C GLN A 171 4.83 -29.36 1.33
N GLN A 172 6.14 -29.51 1.17
CA GLN A 172 6.72 -30.45 0.23
C GLN A 172 8.15 -30.84 0.62
N SER A 173 8.64 -31.93 0.03
CA SER A 173 10.05 -32.30 0.12
C SER A 173 10.87 -31.44 -0.84
N LEU A 174 12.01 -30.97 -0.36
CA LEU A 174 12.96 -30.19 -1.13
C LEU A 174 14.03 -31.08 -1.76
N PRO A 175 14.79 -30.60 -2.77
CA PRO A 175 15.83 -31.36 -3.44
C PRO A 175 16.94 -31.91 -2.52
N ASP A 176 17.14 -31.29 -1.36
CA ASP A 176 18.08 -31.75 -0.33
C ASP A 176 17.54 -32.91 0.55
N GLY A 177 16.36 -33.44 0.24
CA GLY A 177 15.70 -34.52 0.94
C GLY A 177 14.99 -34.14 2.23
N LYS A 178 14.97 -32.85 2.60
CA LYS A 178 14.27 -32.34 3.77
C LYS A 178 12.96 -31.67 3.38
N THR A 179 12.06 -31.48 4.34
CA THR A 179 10.84 -30.70 4.11
C THR A 179 11.14 -29.20 4.11
N ASN A 180 10.24 -28.38 3.53
CA ASN A 180 10.31 -26.94 3.64
C ASN A 180 9.75 -26.39 4.96
N GLN A 181 9.34 -27.24 5.90
CA GLN A 181 8.81 -26.82 7.19
C GLN A 181 9.88 -26.06 8.01
N GLY A 182 9.54 -24.85 8.48
CA GLY A 182 10.46 -23.98 9.21
C GLY A 182 11.60 -23.42 8.35
N ARG A 183 11.47 -23.44 7.01
CA ARG A 183 12.52 -23.03 6.07
C ARG A 183 12.06 -21.99 5.06
N VAL A 184 10.91 -21.40 5.29
CA VAL A 184 10.33 -20.33 4.44
C VAL A 184 10.33 -19.03 5.20
N GLN A 185 10.66 -17.95 4.52
CA GLN A 185 10.42 -16.59 5.00
C GLN A 185 9.24 -15.98 4.28
N ALA A 186 8.45 -15.18 4.98
CA ALA A 186 7.34 -14.43 4.42
C ALA A 186 7.35 -12.99 4.95
N TYR A 187 6.86 -12.05 4.13
CA TYR A 187 6.67 -10.67 4.54
C TYR A 187 5.50 -10.55 5.52
N ASP A 188 5.64 -9.76 6.58
CA ASP A 188 4.64 -9.63 7.65
C ASP A 188 3.59 -8.54 7.41
N GLY A 189 3.54 -7.96 6.21
CA GLY A 189 2.59 -6.91 5.87
C GLY A 189 1.34 -7.42 5.14
N PRO A 190 0.23 -6.65 5.17
CA PRO A 190 -1.04 -7.01 4.54
C PRO A 190 -0.95 -7.27 3.04
N ILE A 191 0.01 -6.66 2.34
CA ILE A 191 0.23 -6.89 0.90
C ILE A 191 0.49 -8.36 0.58
N TYR A 192 0.99 -9.15 1.54
CA TYR A 192 1.25 -10.57 1.35
C TYR A 192 -0.02 -11.40 1.13
N ILE A 193 -1.19 -10.87 1.51
CA ILE A 193 -2.48 -11.45 1.15
C ILE A 193 -2.67 -11.45 -0.38
N ALA A 194 -2.18 -10.41 -1.07
CA ALA A 194 -2.25 -10.36 -2.52
C ALA A 194 -1.34 -11.41 -3.20
N ASP A 195 -0.17 -11.73 -2.63
CA ASP A 195 0.69 -12.81 -3.12
C ASP A 195 0.00 -14.18 -2.98
N ALA A 196 -0.67 -14.42 -1.85
CA ALA A 196 -1.48 -15.62 -1.66
C ALA A 196 -2.64 -15.68 -2.66
N ALA A 197 -3.30 -14.54 -2.92
CA ALA A 197 -4.37 -14.45 -3.91
C ALA A 197 -3.87 -14.71 -5.34
N LEU A 198 -2.68 -14.22 -5.71
CA LEU A 198 -2.06 -14.51 -7.00
C LEU A 198 -1.74 -16.00 -7.16
N PHE A 199 -1.23 -16.64 -6.11
CA PHE A 199 -1.00 -18.07 -6.13
C PHE A 199 -2.31 -18.85 -6.30
N LEU A 200 -3.36 -18.47 -5.59
CA LEU A 200 -4.70 -19.07 -5.72
C LEU A 200 -5.32 -18.80 -7.10
N LYS A 201 -5.12 -17.62 -7.68
CA LYS A 201 -5.56 -17.30 -9.04
C LYS A 201 -4.97 -18.29 -10.05
N ALA A 202 -3.71 -18.67 -9.88
CA ALA A 202 -3.04 -19.63 -10.76
C ALA A 202 -3.43 -21.08 -10.48
N THR A 203 -3.65 -21.44 -9.22
CA THR A 203 -3.86 -22.86 -8.80
C THR A 203 -5.32 -23.23 -8.57
N GLN A 204 -6.20 -22.26 -8.35
CA GLN A 204 -7.63 -22.41 -8.12
C GLN A 204 -8.46 -21.42 -8.93
N PRO A 205 -8.44 -21.53 -10.27
CA PRO A 205 -9.08 -20.56 -11.18
C PRO A 205 -10.60 -20.44 -10.96
N GLN A 206 -11.25 -21.45 -10.38
CA GLN A 206 -12.67 -21.43 -10.01
C GLN A 206 -13.02 -20.33 -8.99
N LEU A 207 -12.04 -19.80 -8.23
CA LEU A 207 -12.26 -18.67 -7.34
C LEU A 207 -12.49 -17.35 -8.09
N GLY A 208 -12.21 -17.29 -9.39
CA GLY A 208 -12.48 -16.10 -10.22
C GLY A 208 -11.72 -14.85 -9.78
N ILE A 209 -10.53 -14.96 -9.18
CA ILE A 209 -9.74 -13.82 -8.75
C ILE A 209 -9.23 -13.08 -9.99
N THR A 210 -9.69 -11.86 -10.20
CA THR A 210 -9.25 -11.00 -11.31
C THR A 210 -8.17 -10.01 -10.82
N GLU A 211 -8.43 -9.34 -9.69
CA GLU A 211 -7.57 -8.33 -9.10
C GLU A 211 -7.20 -8.71 -7.66
N PRO A 212 -5.94 -9.00 -7.36
CA PRO A 212 -5.52 -9.49 -6.03
C PRO A 212 -5.66 -8.46 -4.91
N TYR A 213 -5.76 -7.17 -5.25
CA TYR A 213 -6.03 -6.11 -4.27
C TYR A 213 -7.53 -5.84 -4.03
N GLN A 214 -8.43 -6.50 -4.77
CA GLN A 214 -9.89 -6.31 -4.67
C GLN A 214 -10.60 -7.65 -4.55
N LEU A 215 -10.34 -8.34 -3.46
CA LEU A 215 -10.93 -9.66 -3.18
C LEU A 215 -12.34 -9.50 -2.62
N ASN A 216 -13.27 -10.37 -3.07
CA ASN A 216 -14.52 -10.58 -2.35
C ASN A 216 -14.28 -11.44 -1.10
N GLU A 217 -15.31 -11.62 -0.27
CA GLU A 217 -15.19 -12.34 1.01
C GLU A 217 -14.69 -13.79 0.83
N GLU A 218 -15.24 -14.52 -0.15
CA GLU A 218 -14.84 -15.91 -0.45
C GLU A 218 -13.36 -15.99 -0.83
N GLN A 219 -12.92 -15.14 -1.74
CA GLN A 219 -11.53 -15.05 -2.21
C GLN A 219 -10.58 -14.66 -1.06
N TYR A 220 -11.00 -13.70 -0.24
CA TYR A 220 -10.24 -13.27 0.94
C TYR A 220 -10.08 -14.39 1.96
N GLN A 221 -11.17 -15.10 2.28
CA GLN A 221 -11.12 -16.24 3.20
C GLN A 221 -10.27 -17.39 2.65
N ALA A 222 -10.29 -17.63 1.33
CA ALA A 222 -9.42 -18.61 0.69
C ALA A 222 -7.94 -18.22 0.83
N ALA A 223 -7.58 -16.95 0.62
CA ALA A 223 -6.23 -16.45 0.81
C ALA A 223 -5.77 -16.58 2.27
N LEU A 224 -6.62 -16.20 3.23
CA LEU A 224 -6.31 -16.37 4.66
C LEU A 224 -6.13 -17.82 5.05
N LYS A 225 -6.95 -18.73 4.51
CA LYS A 225 -6.81 -20.17 4.75
C LYS A 225 -5.46 -20.70 4.26
N LEU A 226 -5.04 -20.26 3.05
CA LEU A 226 -3.73 -20.62 2.51
C LEU A 226 -2.60 -20.12 3.43
N LEU A 227 -2.64 -18.84 3.83
CA LEU A 227 -1.63 -18.25 4.71
C LEU A 227 -1.58 -18.91 6.08
N ARG A 228 -2.72 -19.29 6.66
CA ARG A 228 -2.77 -20.03 7.92
C ARG A 228 -2.13 -21.42 7.79
N SER A 229 -2.34 -22.10 6.67
CA SER A 229 -1.65 -23.39 6.42
C SER A 229 -0.15 -23.22 6.16
N GLN A 230 0.25 -22.14 5.51
CA GLN A 230 1.64 -21.78 5.27
C GLN A 230 2.39 -21.51 6.59
N HIS A 231 1.72 -21.05 7.63
CA HIS A 231 2.35 -20.68 8.91
C HIS A 231 3.28 -21.76 9.47
N ALA A 232 2.94 -23.04 9.28
CA ALA A 232 3.79 -24.17 9.69
C ALA A 232 5.11 -24.27 8.92
N LEU A 233 5.22 -23.64 7.76
CA LEU A 233 6.41 -23.61 6.91
C LEU A 233 7.34 -22.45 7.25
N ILE A 234 6.81 -21.41 7.93
CA ILE A 234 7.50 -20.16 8.15
C ILE A 234 8.55 -20.31 9.25
N HIS A 235 9.79 -19.97 8.91
CA HIS A 235 10.87 -19.77 9.88
C HIS A 235 10.67 -18.43 10.61
N ARG A 236 10.46 -17.36 9.83
CA ARG A 236 10.25 -16.01 10.34
C ARG A 236 9.41 -15.19 9.38
N TYR A 237 8.56 -14.34 9.93
CA TYR A 237 8.00 -13.20 9.20
C TYR A 237 8.96 -12.02 9.31
N TRP A 238 9.20 -11.33 8.19
CA TRP A 238 10.12 -10.20 8.13
C TRP A 238 9.43 -8.94 7.58
N HIS A 239 9.86 -7.79 8.03
CA HIS A 239 9.53 -6.47 7.46
C HIS A 239 10.79 -5.64 7.21
N ASP A 240 11.91 -6.00 7.81
CA ASP A 240 13.22 -5.37 7.62
C ASP A 240 14.06 -6.24 6.69
N THR A 241 14.55 -5.64 5.60
CA THR A 241 15.36 -6.32 4.58
C THR A 241 16.66 -6.89 5.16
N SER A 242 17.25 -6.23 6.17
CA SER A 242 18.47 -6.71 6.80
C SER A 242 18.24 -8.02 7.56
N VAL A 243 17.08 -8.17 8.18
CA VAL A 243 16.64 -9.40 8.85
C VAL A 243 16.42 -10.51 7.81
N GLN A 244 15.70 -10.21 6.72
CA GLN A 244 15.51 -11.15 5.62
C GLN A 244 16.83 -11.70 5.09
N MET A 245 17.77 -10.79 4.79
CA MET A 245 19.10 -11.15 4.27
C MET A 245 19.91 -12.00 5.26
N SER A 246 19.88 -11.64 6.54
CA SER A 246 20.59 -12.36 7.60
C SER A 246 20.07 -13.78 7.75
N ASP A 247 18.76 -13.95 7.84
CA ASP A 247 18.13 -15.27 7.99
C ASP A 247 18.41 -16.15 6.77
N PHE A 248 18.28 -15.60 5.57
CA PHE A 248 18.58 -16.33 4.34
C PHE A 248 20.04 -16.79 4.26
N LYS A 249 20.97 -15.95 4.74
CA LYS A 249 22.41 -16.24 4.74
C LYS A 249 22.81 -17.23 5.82
N ASN A 250 22.29 -17.06 7.03
CA ASN A 250 22.84 -17.69 8.25
C ASN A 250 21.94 -18.79 8.81
N GLU A 251 20.62 -18.72 8.61
CA GLU A 251 19.65 -19.62 9.23
C GLU A 251 19.18 -20.76 8.30
N GLY A 252 19.65 -20.77 7.07
CA GLY A 252 19.34 -21.84 6.11
C GLY A 252 17.91 -21.84 5.59
N VAL A 253 17.30 -20.67 5.53
CA VAL A 253 15.95 -20.46 4.99
C VAL A 253 16.00 -20.38 3.48
#